data_5395d026ba27f105c6039b798d131dd1
#
_entry.id   5395d026ba27f105c6039b798d131dd1
#
_cell.length_a   1.000
_cell.length_b   1.000
_cell.length_c   1.000
_cell.angle_alpha   90.00
_cell.angle_beta   90.00
_cell.angle_gamma   90.00
#
_symmetry.space_group_name_H-M   'P 1'
#
loop_
_entity.id
_entity.type
_entity.pdbx_description
1 polymer ?
#
loop_
_entity_poly.entity_id
_entity_poly.type
_entity_poly.pdbx_seq_one_letter_code
_entity_poly.pdbx_strand_id
1 'polypeptide(L)'
;MRTDNNAQYTTDEISKQLILLCENSADPWGIKDNESRYLYANKAWFELLNLPANFSLKGRLDSDIPHLTAKFACYFQEHDRQVRETQQSLSSLDIYPYGRKQIVQPYICEKSPLYNEAGKCIGIIFHSRKCAFFSALQCINGELPHLPVFHPTKKLFSKKELEVIFFALYSLSAKEIAKKLHLSHRTIENTLQKIYRKAGIHFLNQLITFCKTKGLDNYIPPQFLPIGSQPIGLGVKSLS
;
A
#
# COMPACT_ATOMS: atom_id res chain seq x y z
N MET A 1 -9.36 -45.33 8.86
CA MET A 1 -10.18 -44.33 9.56
C MET A 1 -9.38 -43.04 9.56
N ARG A 2 -9.67 -42.13 8.63
CA ARG A 2 -9.15 -40.76 8.65
C ARG A 2 -10.14 -39.95 9.49
N THR A 3 -9.70 -39.52 10.65
CA THR A 3 -10.46 -38.56 11.47
C THR A 3 -10.23 -37.20 10.84
N ASP A 4 -11.21 -36.71 10.08
CA ASP A 4 -11.32 -35.32 9.67
C ASP A 4 -11.56 -34.45 10.91
N ASN A 5 -10.48 -33.99 11.50
CA ASN A 5 -10.54 -32.97 12.54
C ASN A 5 -10.63 -31.57 11.86
N ASN A 6 -11.79 -31.30 11.25
CA ASN A 6 -12.19 -29.96 10.84
C ASN A 6 -12.61 -29.17 12.09
N ALA A 7 -11.65 -28.90 12.97
CA ALA A 7 -11.87 -27.97 14.09
C ALA A 7 -11.92 -26.55 13.50
N GLN A 8 -13.13 -26.11 13.23
CA GLN A 8 -13.43 -24.74 12.84
C GLN A 8 -13.16 -23.87 14.07
N TYR A 9 -12.01 -23.16 14.05
CA TYR A 9 -11.65 -22.25 15.14
C TYR A 9 -12.69 -21.14 15.25
N THR A 10 -13.12 -20.89 16.47
CA THR A 10 -14.13 -19.87 16.75
C THR A 10 -13.45 -18.61 17.28
N THR A 11 -14.14 -17.47 17.17
CA THR A 11 -13.69 -16.20 17.77
C THR A 11 -13.46 -16.29 19.27
N ASP A 12 -13.98 -17.31 19.94
CA ASP A 12 -13.86 -17.53 21.38
C ASP A 12 -12.43 -17.93 21.80
N GLU A 13 -11.60 -18.42 20.87
CA GLU A 13 -10.18 -18.70 21.11
C GLU A 13 -9.27 -17.46 20.97
N ILE A 14 -9.81 -16.35 20.48
CA ILE A 14 -9.09 -15.08 20.34
C ILE A 14 -9.28 -14.26 21.62
N SER A 15 -8.17 -13.85 22.24
CA SER A 15 -8.26 -13.08 23.47
C SER A 15 -9.00 -11.75 23.28
N LYS A 16 -9.85 -11.39 24.25
CA LYS A 16 -10.59 -10.11 24.20
C LYS A 16 -9.66 -8.90 24.19
N GLN A 17 -8.49 -9.01 24.84
CA GLN A 17 -7.50 -7.95 24.87
C GLN A 17 -6.92 -7.66 23.48
N LEU A 18 -6.69 -8.73 22.68
CA LEU A 18 -6.23 -8.59 21.30
C LEU A 18 -7.27 -7.88 20.43
N ILE A 19 -8.54 -8.27 20.56
CA ILE A 19 -9.63 -7.61 19.84
C ILE A 19 -9.73 -6.13 20.23
N LEU A 20 -9.65 -5.80 21.53
CA LEU A 20 -9.68 -4.41 21.99
C LEU A 20 -8.49 -3.59 21.46
N LEU A 21 -7.29 -4.18 21.36
CA LEU A 21 -6.15 -3.53 20.75
C LEU A 21 -6.42 -3.19 19.28
N CYS A 22 -6.94 -4.15 18.52
CA CYS A 22 -7.26 -3.94 17.11
C CYS A 22 -8.37 -2.89 16.92
N GLU A 23 -9.43 -2.90 17.75
CA GLU A 23 -10.55 -1.96 17.67
C GLU A 23 -10.14 -0.51 17.94
N ASN A 24 -9.18 -0.29 18.84
CA ASN A 24 -8.68 1.04 19.17
C ASN A 24 -7.60 1.55 18.20
N SER A 25 -7.22 0.76 17.20
CA SER A 25 -6.25 1.16 16.19
C SER A 25 -6.90 1.92 15.04
N ALA A 26 -6.25 3.00 14.60
CA ALA A 26 -6.59 3.69 13.36
C ALA A 26 -6.14 2.93 12.10
N ASP A 27 -5.25 1.96 12.25
CA ASP A 27 -4.76 1.12 11.17
C ASP A 27 -5.69 -0.10 10.95
N PRO A 28 -5.80 -0.60 9.70
CA PRO A 28 -6.52 -1.82 9.38
C PRO A 28 -5.90 -3.06 10.01
N TRP A 29 -6.68 -3.80 10.78
CA TRP A 29 -6.33 -5.07 11.39
C TRP A 29 -7.33 -6.16 11.02
N GLY A 30 -6.86 -7.39 10.92
CA GLY A 30 -7.74 -8.54 10.77
C GLY A 30 -7.09 -9.84 11.22
N ILE A 31 -7.93 -10.83 11.42
CA ILE A 31 -7.57 -12.18 11.86
C ILE A 31 -8.23 -13.17 10.94
N LYS A 32 -7.47 -14.16 10.48
CA LYS A 32 -7.94 -15.27 9.66
C LYS A 32 -7.55 -16.61 10.31
N ASP A 33 -8.36 -17.63 10.06
CA ASP A 33 -8.06 -19.00 10.46
C ASP A 33 -7.00 -19.67 9.56
N ASN A 34 -6.77 -20.96 9.80
CA ASN A 34 -5.79 -21.75 9.03
C ASN A 34 -6.22 -22.00 7.58
N GLU A 35 -7.49 -21.81 7.24
CA GLU A 35 -8.05 -21.89 5.89
C GLU A 35 -8.12 -20.53 5.20
N SER A 36 -7.47 -19.49 5.77
CA SER A 36 -7.49 -18.09 5.31
C SER A 36 -8.89 -17.45 5.32
N ARG A 37 -9.81 -17.95 6.13
CA ARG A 37 -11.14 -17.37 6.33
C ARG A 37 -11.08 -16.31 7.41
N TYR A 38 -11.71 -15.19 7.16
CA TYR A 38 -11.81 -14.11 8.13
C TYR A 38 -12.56 -14.55 9.39
N LEU A 39 -11.93 -14.39 10.53
CA LEU A 39 -12.57 -14.50 11.86
C LEU A 39 -12.96 -13.12 12.38
N TYR A 40 -12.15 -12.10 12.08
CA TYR A 40 -12.32 -10.75 12.57
C TYR A 40 -11.64 -9.73 11.64
N ALA A 41 -12.17 -8.51 11.57
CA ALA A 41 -11.47 -7.31 11.13
C ALA A 41 -12.05 -6.08 11.82
N ASN A 42 -11.21 -5.06 12.07
CA ASN A 42 -11.61 -3.83 12.72
C ASN A 42 -12.31 -2.85 11.75
N LYS A 43 -12.87 -1.78 12.30
CA LYS A 43 -13.53 -0.73 11.52
C LYS A 43 -12.63 -0.12 10.44
N ALA A 44 -11.35 0.12 10.74
CA ALA A 44 -10.41 0.71 9.79
C ALA A 44 -10.20 -0.17 8.54
N TRP A 45 -10.25 -1.51 8.68
CA TRP A 45 -10.20 -2.43 7.56
C TRP A 45 -11.46 -2.33 6.67
N PHE A 46 -12.66 -2.25 7.29
CA PHE A 46 -13.91 -2.04 6.54
C PHE A 46 -13.89 -0.72 5.76
N GLU A 47 -13.38 0.36 6.37
CA GLU A 47 -13.24 1.66 5.73
C GLU A 47 -12.20 1.63 4.59
N LEU A 48 -11.09 0.90 4.78
CA LEU A 48 -10.06 0.72 3.74
C LEU A 48 -10.64 0.09 2.48
N LEU A 49 -11.47 -0.93 2.61
CA LEU A 49 -12.10 -1.62 1.48
C LEU A 49 -13.45 -1.01 1.09
N ASN A 50 -13.90 0.05 1.79
CA ASN A 50 -15.19 0.70 1.55
C ASN A 50 -16.37 -0.28 1.64
N LEU A 51 -16.34 -1.18 2.61
CA LEU A 51 -17.41 -2.16 2.84
C LEU A 51 -18.51 -1.57 3.72
N PRO A 52 -19.78 -2.00 3.52
CA PRO A 52 -20.86 -1.65 4.43
C PRO A 52 -20.59 -2.17 5.85
N ALA A 53 -20.97 -1.40 6.86
CA ALA A 53 -20.78 -1.80 8.26
C ALA A 53 -21.50 -3.10 8.64
N ASN A 54 -22.59 -3.44 7.94
CA ASN A 54 -23.35 -4.68 8.12
C ASN A 54 -22.88 -5.84 7.23
N PHE A 55 -21.74 -5.69 6.53
CA PHE A 55 -21.17 -6.77 5.72
C PHE A 55 -20.77 -7.94 6.61
N SER A 56 -21.32 -9.11 6.35
CA SER A 56 -20.98 -10.34 7.09
C SER A 56 -19.63 -10.86 6.64
N LEU A 57 -18.58 -10.58 7.42
CA LEU A 57 -17.20 -10.93 7.11
C LEU A 57 -16.83 -12.34 7.56
N LYS A 58 -17.28 -12.77 8.74
CA LYS A 58 -16.87 -14.04 9.37
C LYS A 58 -17.08 -15.24 8.43
N GLY A 59 -16.04 -16.06 8.29
CA GLY A 59 -16.01 -17.25 7.43
C GLY A 59 -15.76 -16.98 5.94
N ARG A 60 -15.67 -15.71 5.51
CA ARG A 60 -15.38 -15.34 4.11
C ARG A 60 -13.90 -15.51 3.78
N LEU A 61 -13.62 -15.82 2.53
CA LEU A 61 -12.28 -15.75 1.94
C LEU A 61 -12.04 -14.36 1.31
N ASP A 62 -10.80 -14.03 0.97
CA ASP A 62 -10.46 -12.80 0.24
C ASP A 62 -11.21 -12.69 -1.10
N SER A 63 -11.46 -13.82 -1.76
CA SER A 63 -12.25 -13.90 -3.01
C SER A 63 -13.71 -13.49 -2.86
N ASP A 64 -14.25 -13.56 -1.66
CA ASP A 64 -15.67 -13.26 -1.38
C ASP A 64 -15.89 -11.80 -1.01
N ILE A 65 -14.83 -11.04 -0.89
CA ILE A 65 -14.90 -9.62 -0.51
C ILE A 65 -15.31 -8.79 -1.74
N PRO A 66 -16.35 -7.96 -1.68
CA PRO A 66 -16.81 -7.16 -2.80
C PRO A 66 -15.90 -5.94 -3.03
N HIS A 67 -14.63 -6.19 -3.31
CA HIS A 67 -13.61 -5.20 -3.60
C HIS A 67 -12.67 -5.72 -4.69
N LEU A 68 -11.96 -4.82 -5.37
CA LEU A 68 -11.03 -5.18 -6.45
C LEU A 68 -9.95 -6.18 -6.00
N THR A 69 -9.54 -6.11 -4.72
CA THR A 69 -8.55 -7.01 -4.12
C THR A 69 -8.96 -8.50 -4.18
N ALA A 70 -10.25 -8.82 -4.31
CA ALA A 70 -10.71 -10.19 -4.48
C ALA A 70 -10.08 -10.90 -5.69
N LYS A 71 -9.74 -10.16 -6.75
CA LYS A 71 -9.05 -10.69 -7.94
C LYS A 71 -7.64 -11.17 -7.65
N PHE A 72 -7.09 -10.77 -6.52
CA PHE A 72 -5.73 -11.09 -6.05
C PHE A 72 -5.74 -12.02 -4.84
N ALA A 73 -6.88 -12.64 -4.54
CA ALA A 73 -7.06 -13.51 -3.37
C ALA A 73 -6.00 -14.62 -3.28
N CYS A 74 -5.57 -15.18 -4.41
CA CYS A 74 -4.52 -16.21 -4.44
C CYS A 74 -3.19 -15.72 -3.84
N TYR A 75 -2.81 -14.44 -4.04
CA TYR A 75 -1.60 -13.88 -3.44
C TYR A 75 -1.73 -13.73 -1.94
N PHE A 76 -2.90 -13.28 -1.46
CA PHE A 76 -3.13 -13.13 -0.02
C PHE A 76 -3.14 -14.48 0.69
N GLN A 77 -3.78 -15.49 0.10
CA GLN A 77 -3.83 -16.85 0.65
C GLN A 77 -2.46 -17.52 0.63
N GLU A 78 -1.67 -17.31 -0.44
CA GLU A 78 -0.30 -17.81 -0.50
C GLU A 78 0.59 -17.15 0.57
N HIS A 79 0.45 -15.84 0.78
CA HIS A 79 1.15 -15.13 1.84
C HIS A 79 0.72 -15.63 3.23
N ASP A 80 -0.58 -15.87 3.45
CA ASP A 80 -1.10 -16.47 4.69
C ASP A 80 -0.49 -17.87 4.92
N ARG A 81 -0.40 -18.70 3.85
CA ARG A 81 0.22 -20.03 3.90
C ARG A 81 1.68 -19.95 4.29
N GLN A 82 2.46 -19.06 3.67
CA GLN A 82 3.89 -18.88 3.97
C GLN A 82 4.12 -18.48 5.43
N VAL A 83 3.32 -17.57 5.97
CA VAL A 83 3.38 -17.17 7.38
C VAL A 83 3.15 -18.37 8.31
N ARG A 84 2.13 -19.20 8.01
CA ARG A 84 1.85 -20.41 8.83
C ARG A 84 2.93 -21.47 8.71
N GLU A 85 3.50 -21.69 7.54
CA GLU A 85 4.54 -22.69 7.32
C GLU A 85 5.88 -22.30 7.91
N THR A 86 6.28 -21.03 7.74
CA THR A 86 7.55 -20.54 8.26
C THR A 86 7.49 -20.18 9.74
N GLN A 87 6.28 -20.00 10.30
CA GLN A 87 6.05 -19.50 11.66
C GLN A 87 6.76 -18.16 11.93
N GLN A 88 6.93 -17.34 10.88
CA GLN A 88 7.57 -16.04 10.92
C GLN A 88 6.62 -14.95 10.41
N SER A 89 6.80 -13.73 10.92
CA SER A 89 6.12 -12.56 10.36
C SER A 89 6.70 -12.25 8.98
N LEU A 90 5.81 -12.04 8.02
CA LEU A 90 6.15 -11.66 6.65
C LEU A 90 5.43 -10.37 6.28
N SER A 91 6.08 -9.55 5.47
CA SER A 91 5.53 -8.26 5.02
C SER A 91 5.38 -8.23 3.51
N SER A 92 4.34 -7.52 3.05
CA SER A 92 4.13 -7.19 1.63
C SER A 92 3.86 -5.70 1.44
N LEU A 93 4.22 -5.21 0.25
CA LEU A 93 3.78 -3.90 -0.26
C LEU A 93 2.55 -4.13 -1.13
N ASP A 94 1.41 -3.66 -0.65
CA ASP A 94 0.10 -3.85 -1.27
C ASP A 94 -0.36 -2.55 -1.91
N ILE A 95 -0.44 -2.51 -3.24
CA ILE A 95 -0.81 -1.32 -4.00
C ILE A 95 -2.13 -1.57 -4.71
N TYR A 96 -3.21 -1.00 -4.17
CA TYR A 96 -4.57 -1.15 -4.70
C TYR A 96 -5.35 0.16 -4.60
N PRO A 97 -6.47 0.31 -5.34
CA PRO A 97 -7.41 1.40 -5.10
C PRO A 97 -8.17 1.15 -3.80
N TYR A 98 -8.02 2.05 -2.84
CA TYR A 98 -8.59 1.94 -1.50
C TYR A 98 -9.55 3.08 -1.17
N GLY A 99 -10.41 2.83 -0.18
CA GLY A 99 -11.38 3.75 0.37
C GLY A 99 -12.50 4.13 -0.59
N ARG A 100 -13.40 4.99 -0.15
CA ARG A 100 -14.59 5.41 -0.92
C ARG A 100 -14.25 6.03 -2.29
N LYS A 101 -13.10 6.71 -2.40
CA LYS A 101 -12.66 7.37 -3.64
C LYS A 101 -11.85 6.46 -4.55
N GLN A 102 -11.63 5.21 -4.17
CA GLN A 102 -10.84 4.23 -4.93
C GLN A 102 -9.47 4.78 -5.38
N ILE A 103 -8.75 5.39 -4.44
CA ILE A 103 -7.44 5.98 -4.70
C ILE A 103 -6.40 4.88 -4.65
N VAL A 104 -5.63 4.72 -5.73
CA VAL A 104 -4.47 3.80 -5.76
C VAL A 104 -3.41 4.32 -4.81
N GLN A 105 -3.09 3.56 -3.78
CA GLN A 105 -2.12 3.94 -2.76
C GLN A 105 -1.45 2.70 -2.16
N PRO A 106 -0.17 2.82 -1.74
CA PRO A 106 0.58 1.72 -1.16
C PRO A 106 0.30 1.58 0.33
N TYR A 107 0.14 0.34 0.77
CA TYR A 107 0.13 -0.08 2.16
C TYR A 107 1.21 -1.14 2.39
N ILE A 108 1.85 -1.12 3.54
CA ILE A 108 2.65 -2.24 4.04
C ILE A 108 1.72 -3.10 4.86
N CYS A 109 1.54 -4.35 4.44
CA CYS A 109 0.79 -5.35 5.18
C CYS A 109 1.77 -6.32 5.82
N GLU A 110 1.74 -6.40 7.14
CA GLU A 110 2.49 -7.36 7.94
C GLU A 110 1.55 -8.44 8.44
N LYS A 111 1.93 -9.69 8.26
CA LYS A 111 1.18 -10.86 8.71
C LYS A 111 2.03 -11.68 9.66
N SER A 112 1.45 -12.10 10.77
CA SER A 112 2.13 -12.89 11.80
C SER A 112 1.30 -14.12 12.15
N PRO A 113 1.93 -15.24 12.51
CA PRO A 113 1.20 -16.40 13.00
C PRO A 113 0.48 -16.06 14.31
N LEU A 114 -0.74 -16.54 14.46
CA LEU A 114 -1.55 -16.37 15.65
C LEU A 114 -1.60 -17.69 16.42
N TYR A 115 -1.25 -17.65 17.70
CA TYR A 115 -1.23 -18.81 18.57
C TYR A 115 -2.32 -18.71 19.63
N ASN A 116 -2.88 -19.87 20.00
CA ASN A 116 -3.74 -19.99 21.19
C ASN A 116 -2.88 -20.14 22.46
N GLU A 117 -3.54 -20.21 23.62
CA GLU A 117 -2.87 -20.36 24.92
C GLU A 117 -2.04 -21.64 25.05
N ALA A 118 -2.35 -22.69 24.28
CA ALA A 118 -1.59 -23.92 24.22
C ALA A 118 -0.37 -23.85 23.28
N GLY A 119 -0.08 -22.69 22.69
CA GLY A 119 1.03 -22.51 21.75
C GLY A 119 0.79 -23.11 20.36
N LYS A 120 -0.45 -23.51 20.03
CA LYS A 120 -0.81 -24.03 18.72
C LYS A 120 -1.16 -22.86 17.78
N CYS A 121 -0.58 -22.85 16.57
CA CYS A 121 -0.96 -21.88 15.54
C CYS A 121 -2.40 -22.13 15.09
N ILE A 122 -3.27 -21.14 15.28
CA ILE A 122 -4.71 -21.18 14.96
C ILE A 122 -5.09 -20.33 13.75
N GLY A 123 -4.10 -19.64 13.16
CA GLY A 123 -4.33 -18.78 12.00
C GLY A 123 -3.27 -17.72 11.86
N ILE A 124 -3.65 -16.60 11.31
CA ILE A 124 -2.79 -15.41 11.16
C ILE A 124 -3.52 -14.16 11.67
N ILE A 125 -2.73 -13.23 12.18
CA ILE A 125 -3.15 -11.85 12.38
C ILE A 125 -2.42 -10.97 11.36
N PHE A 126 -3.11 -9.99 10.79
CA PHE A 126 -2.50 -9.03 9.89
C PHE A 126 -2.80 -7.59 10.28
N HIS A 127 -1.88 -6.74 9.90
CA HIS A 127 -1.91 -5.31 10.13
C HIS A 127 -1.44 -4.57 8.88
N SER A 128 -2.18 -3.55 8.46
CA SER A 128 -1.83 -2.76 7.28
C SER A 128 -1.66 -1.30 7.66
N ARG A 129 -0.55 -0.70 7.25
CA ARG A 129 -0.29 0.73 7.47
C ARG A 129 0.08 1.44 6.17
N LYS A 130 -0.26 2.70 6.06
CA LYS A 130 0.13 3.50 4.91
C LYS A 130 1.65 3.52 4.78
N CYS A 131 2.14 3.28 3.56
CA CYS A 131 3.56 3.36 3.28
C CYS A 131 4.01 4.83 3.37
N ALA A 132 4.86 5.14 4.34
CA ALA A 132 5.55 6.42 4.40
C ALA A 132 6.89 6.29 3.67
N PHE A 133 7.18 7.23 2.79
CA PHE A 133 8.48 7.29 2.11
C PHE A 133 9.47 8.10 2.93
N PHE A 134 10.67 7.59 2.97
CA PHE A 134 11.76 8.17 3.73
C PHE A 134 13.07 7.94 2.98
N SER A 135 13.82 8.99 2.73
CA SER A 135 15.15 8.89 2.14
C SER A 135 16.25 9.12 3.17
N ALA A 136 17.43 8.54 2.94
CA ALA A 136 18.59 8.78 3.81
C ALA A 136 18.92 10.27 3.91
N LEU A 137 18.74 11.04 2.81
CA LEU A 137 18.97 12.48 2.81
C LEU A 137 17.97 13.24 3.70
N GLN A 138 16.70 12.83 3.70
CA GLN A 138 15.72 13.40 4.62
C GLN A 138 16.10 13.15 6.09
N CYS A 139 16.60 11.94 6.40
CA CYS A 139 17.11 11.62 7.73
C CYS A 139 18.25 12.54 8.15
N ILE A 140 19.25 12.71 7.28
CA ILE A 140 20.42 13.58 7.55
C ILE A 140 20.00 15.03 7.75
N ASN A 141 18.99 15.50 6.99
CA ASN A 141 18.48 16.87 7.09
C ASN A 141 17.49 17.09 8.25
N GLY A 142 17.17 16.05 9.04
CA GLY A 142 16.17 16.13 10.09
C GLY A 142 14.73 16.32 9.58
N GLU A 143 14.46 16.00 8.31
CA GLU A 143 13.13 16.07 7.72
C GLU A 143 12.30 14.85 8.20
N LEU A 144 11.00 15.07 8.43
CA LEU A 144 10.09 14.00 8.84
C LEU A 144 9.70 13.11 7.64
N PRO A 145 9.43 11.80 7.86
CA PRO A 145 8.85 10.93 6.85
C PRO A 145 7.53 11.52 6.32
N HIS A 146 7.34 11.48 5.01
CA HIS A 146 6.14 11.99 4.37
C HIS A 146 5.28 10.88 3.80
N LEU A 147 3.96 11.02 3.93
CA LEU A 147 3.03 10.20 3.17
C LEU A 147 3.00 10.67 1.71
N PRO A 148 2.95 9.74 0.75
CA PRO A 148 2.85 10.11 -0.65
C PRO A 148 1.54 10.86 -0.93
N VAL A 149 1.62 11.85 -1.80
CA VAL A 149 0.47 12.62 -2.27
C VAL A 149 0.07 12.10 -3.65
N PHE A 150 -1.17 11.59 -3.78
CA PHE A 150 -1.69 11.08 -5.05
C PHE A 150 -2.60 12.09 -5.77
N HIS A 151 -3.12 13.07 -5.02
CA HIS A 151 -3.98 14.13 -5.55
C HIS A 151 -3.59 15.47 -4.91
N PRO A 152 -2.78 16.29 -5.60
CA PRO A 152 -2.44 17.61 -5.10
C PRO A 152 -3.70 18.46 -4.94
N THR A 153 -3.85 19.12 -3.79
CA THR A 153 -5.00 19.97 -3.48
C THR A 153 -5.05 21.24 -4.32
N LYS A 154 -3.90 21.72 -4.79
CA LYS A 154 -3.80 22.94 -5.63
C LYS A 154 -3.61 22.56 -7.10
N LYS A 155 -4.53 23.00 -7.97
CA LYS A 155 -4.53 22.74 -9.41
C LYS A 155 -3.62 23.71 -10.20
N LEU A 156 -2.40 23.98 -9.75
CA LEU A 156 -1.46 24.83 -10.50
C LEU A 156 -1.00 24.16 -11.79
N PHE A 157 -0.73 22.86 -11.72
CA PHE A 157 -0.26 22.06 -12.84
C PHE A 157 -1.34 21.08 -13.32
N SER A 158 -1.36 20.83 -14.62
CA SER A 158 -2.17 19.75 -15.18
C SER A 158 -1.59 18.39 -14.83
N LYS A 159 -2.38 17.31 -15.00
CA LYS A 159 -1.93 15.94 -14.76
C LYS A 159 -0.64 15.60 -15.54
N LYS A 160 -0.58 15.98 -16.82
CA LYS A 160 0.60 15.76 -17.67
C LYS A 160 1.83 16.56 -17.21
N GLU A 161 1.64 17.78 -16.74
CA GLU A 161 2.72 18.59 -16.18
C GLU A 161 3.25 17.99 -14.88
N LEU A 162 2.37 17.44 -14.02
CA LEU A 162 2.76 16.74 -12.79
C LEU A 162 3.55 15.45 -13.07
N GLU A 163 3.24 14.73 -14.14
CA GLU A 163 4.01 13.56 -14.59
C GLU A 163 5.44 13.97 -15.01
N VAL A 164 5.57 15.07 -15.74
CA VAL A 164 6.90 15.60 -16.12
C VAL A 164 7.66 16.09 -14.89
N ILE A 165 7.00 16.83 -13.97
CA ILE A 165 7.60 17.27 -12.70
C ILE A 165 8.11 16.07 -11.92
N PHE A 166 7.31 15.01 -11.77
CA PHE A 166 7.69 13.80 -11.05
C PHE A 166 9.04 13.26 -11.54
N PHE A 167 9.20 13.01 -12.83
CA PHE A 167 10.46 12.49 -13.37
C PHE A 167 11.60 13.50 -13.31
N ALA A 168 11.32 14.80 -13.47
CA ALA A 168 12.33 15.85 -13.36
C ALA A 168 12.92 15.95 -11.94
N LEU A 169 12.09 15.74 -10.89
CA LEU A 169 12.54 15.70 -9.50
C LEU A 169 13.47 14.51 -9.21
N TYR A 170 13.39 13.42 -9.98
CA TYR A 170 14.31 12.30 -9.95
C TYR A 170 15.51 12.49 -10.89
N SER A 171 15.77 13.74 -11.32
CA SER A 171 16.91 14.11 -12.16
C SER A 171 16.97 13.43 -13.54
N LEU A 172 15.81 12.96 -14.06
CA LEU A 172 15.76 12.46 -15.42
C LEU A 172 15.87 13.62 -16.42
N SER A 173 16.69 13.45 -17.46
CA SER A 173 16.78 14.37 -18.58
C SER A 173 15.48 14.42 -19.41
N ALA A 174 15.27 15.48 -20.16
CA ALA A 174 14.10 15.60 -21.04
C ALA A 174 13.99 14.44 -22.04
N LYS A 175 15.12 13.88 -22.49
CA LYS A 175 15.17 12.71 -23.38
C LYS A 175 14.69 11.43 -22.67
N GLU A 176 15.08 11.21 -21.43
CA GLU A 176 14.65 10.06 -20.62
C GLU A 176 13.19 10.16 -20.25
N ILE A 177 12.72 11.36 -19.86
CA ILE A 177 11.30 11.64 -19.61
C ILE A 177 10.46 11.35 -20.85
N ALA A 178 10.92 11.81 -22.01
CA ALA A 178 10.26 11.57 -23.29
C ALA A 178 10.08 10.07 -23.56
N LYS A 179 11.13 9.26 -23.32
CA LYS A 179 11.07 7.81 -23.44
C LYS A 179 10.08 7.18 -22.46
N LYS A 180 10.10 7.62 -21.19
CA LYS A 180 9.17 7.11 -20.13
C LYS A 180 7.71 7.42 -20.41
N LEU A 181 7.43 8.61 -20.98
CA LEU A 181 6.07 9.07 -21.24
C LEU A 181 5.61 8.79 -22.69
N HIS A 182 6.41 8.15 -23.51
CA HIS A 182 6.14 7.90 -24.94
C HIS A 182 5.80 9.19 -25.70
N LEU A 183 6.56 10.25 -25.44
CA LEU A 183 6.41 11.58 -26.07
C LEU A 183 7.69 11.98 -26.81
N SER A 184 7.61 13.01 -27.65
CA SER A 184 8.80 13.58 -28.28
C SER A 184 9.62 14.40 -27.28
N HIS A 185 10.96 14.44 -27.46
CA HIS A 185 11.87 15.27 -26.67
C HIS A 185 11.40 16.74 -26.65
N ARG A 186 11.04 17.27 -27.84
CA ARG A 186 10.53 18.65 -27.99
C ARG A 186 9.24 18.89 -27.17
N THR A 187 8.37 17.90 -27.07
CA THR A 187 7.15 18.01 -26.25
C THR A 187 7.50 18.17 -24.78
N ILE A 188 8.48 17.42 -24.29
CA ILE A 188 8.92 17.51 -22.89
C ILE A 188 9.58 18.85 -22.60
N GLU A 189 10.49 19.32 -23.48
CA GLU A 189 11.11 20.65 -23.34
C GLU A 189 10.06 21.77 -23.27
N ASN A 190 9.11 21.77 -24.19
CA ASN A 190 8.00 22.72 -24.19
C ASN A 190 7.16 22.64 -22.90
N THR A 191 6.96 21.42 -22.38
CA THR A 191 6.21 21.22 -21.12
C THR A 191 7.01 21.77 -19.94
N LEU A 192 8.31 21.51 -19.86
CA LEU A 192 9.18 22.06 -18.82
C LEU A 192 9.22 23.59 -18.83
N GLN A 193 9.28 24.20 -20.02
CA GLN A 193 9.20 25.67 -20.15
C GLN A 193 7.86 26.21 -19.65
N LYS A 194 6.73 25.53 -19.94
CA LYS A 194 5.41 25.89 -19.41
C LYS A 194 5.36 25.77 -17.88
N ILE A 195 5.93 24.71 -17.33
CA ILE A 195 6.03 24.48 -15.88
C ILE A 195 6.84 25.62 -15.24
N TYR A 196 8.01 25.93 -15.78
CA TYR A 196 8.88 27.01 -15.27
C TYR A 196 8.15 28.35 -15.27
N ARG A 197 7.47 28.70 -16.35
CA ARG A 197 6.68 29.94 -16.46
C ARG A 197 5.55 29.99 -15.43
N LYS A 198 4.80 28.89 -15.23
CA LYS A 198 3.72 28.80 -14.23
C LYS A 198 4.20 28.95 -12.81
N ALA A 199 5.39 28.41 -12.52
CA ALA A 199 6.00 28.45 -11.20
C ALA A 199 6.81 29.74 -10.95
N GLY A 200 7.05 30.57 -11.97
CA GLY A 200 7.89 31.78 -11.87
C GLY A 200 9.37 31.47 -11.64
N ILE A 201 9.89 30.41 -12.27
CA ILE A 201 11.24 29.90 -12.11
C ILE A 201 11.92 29.70 -13.48
N HIS A 202 13.25 29.48 -13.47
CA HIS A 202 14.04 29.36 -14.71
C HIS A 202 14.83 28.05 -14.83
N PHE A 203 15.11 27.36 -13.72
CA PHE A 203 15.98 26.18 -13.68
C PHE A 203 15.43 25.06 -12.84
N LEU A 204 15.91 23.84 -13.08
CA LEU A 204 15.50 22.62 -12.36
C LEU A 204 15.69 22.74 -10.84
N ASN A 205 16.81 23.32 -10.37
CA ASN A 205 17.06 23.48 -8.93
C ASN A 205 15.98 24.35 -8.25
N GLN A 206 15.52 25.40 -8.95
CA GLN A 206 14.39 26.20 -8.46
C GLN A 206 13.08 25.43 -8.46
N LEU A 207 12.87 24.52 -9.44
CA LEU A 207 11.70 23.64 -9.47
C LEU A 207 11.70 22.70 -8.26
N ILE A 208 12.84 22.11 -7.91
CA ILE A 208 12.98 21.24 -6.73
C ILE A 208 12.56 22.01 -5.47
N THR A 209 13.13 23.20 -5.26
CA THR A 209 12.80 24.06 -4.11
C THR A 209 11.30 24.44 -4.12
N PHE A 210 10.77 24.84 -5.26
CA PHE A 210 9.37 25.18 -5.43
C PHE A 210 8.46 23.98 -5.08
N CYS A 211 8.77 22.79 -5.57
CA CYS A 211 7.99 21.58 -5.28
C CYS A 211 8.02 21.22 -3.79
N LYS A 212 9.17 21.32 -3.14
CA LYS A 212 9.29 21.12 -1.68
C LYS A 212 8.39 22.10 -0.90
N THR A 213 8.45 23.40 -1.23
CA THR A 213 7.61 24.41 -0.54
C THR A 213 6.12 24.26 -0.78
N LYS A 214 5.72 23.58 -1.85
CA LYS A 214 4.30 23.32 -2.21
C LYS A 214 3.83 21.92 -1.86
N GLY A 215 4.71 21.05 -1.30
CA GLY A 215 4.41 19.64 -1.00
C GLY A 215 4.15 18.80 -2.24
N LEU A 216 4.75 19.16 -3.38
CA LEU A 216 4.66 18.43 -4.65
C LEU A 216 5.81 17.44 -4.84
N ASP A 217 6.85 17.50 -4.03
CA ASP A 217 8.00 16.59 -4.02
C ASP A 217 7.61 15.17 -3.59
N ASN A 218 6.52 15.04 -2.84
CA ASN A 218 5.94 13.76 -2.40
C ASN A 218 4.82 13.25 -3.33
N TYR A 219 4.57 13.97 -4.45
CA TYR A 219 3.55 13.55 -5.39
C TYR A 219 4.02 12.36 -6.22
N ILE A 220 3.22 11.30 -6.22
CA ILE A 220 3.41 10.13 -7.08
C ILE A 220 2.21 10.03 -8.03
N PRO A 221 2.43 10.08 -9.35
CA PRO A 221 1.36 9.85 -10.31
C PRO A 221 0.80 8.44 -10.18
N PRO A 222 -0.49 8.25 -9.85
CA PRO A 222 -1.07 6.93 -9.56
C PRO A 222 -0.91 5.89 -10.68
N GLN A 223 -0.87 6.34 -11.94
CA GLN A 223 -0.70 5.45 -13.10
C GLN A 223 0.68 4.78 -13.20
N PHE A 224 1.67 5.23 -12.43
CA PHE A 224 2.99 4.60 -12.38
C PHE A 224 3.11 3.59 -11.25
N LEU A 225 2.09 3.47 -10.39
CA LEU A 225 2.07 2.48 -9.33
C LEU A 225 1.58 1.14 -9.91
N PRO A 226 2.38 0.07 -9.81
CA PRO A 226 1.93 -1.25 -10.20
C PRO A 226 0.86 -1.73 -9.20
N ILE A 227 -0.34 -2.08 -9.70
CA ILE A 227 -1.38 -2.68 -8.85
C ILE A 227 -0.98 -4.11 -8.56
N GLY A 228 -0.96 -4.48 -7.29
CA GLY A 228 -0.61 -5.82 -6.83
C GLY A 228 0.05 -5.83 -5.45
N SER A 229 0.46 -7.03 -5.04
CA SER A 229 1.22 -7.27 -3.80
C SER A 229 2.63 -7.74 -4.14
N GLN A 230 3.60 -7.21 -3.41
CA GLN A 230 5.01 -7.56 -3.55
C GLN A 230 5.60 -7.89 -2.17
N PRO A 231 6.27 -9.04 -1.98
CA PRO A 231 6.90 -9.38 -0.71
C PRO A 231 8.02 -8.38 -0.37
N ILE A 232 8.14 -8.03 0.92
CA ILE A 232 9.19 -7.17 1.45
C ILE A 232 10.13 -8.04 2.31
N GLY A 233 11.45 -7.85 2.14
CA GLY A 233 12.46 -8.41 3.08
C GLY A 233 12.88 -9.85 2.82
N LEU A 234 12.24 -10.60 1.94
CA LEU A 234 12.83 -11.81 1.38
C LEU A 234 13.78 -11.35 0.29
N GLY A 235 15.10 -11.49 0.53
CA GLY A 235 16.12 -11.15 -0.47
C GLY A 235 15.68 -11.62 -1.84
N VAL A 236 15.63 -10.69 -2.79
CA VAL A 236 15.21 -10.93 -4.16
C VAL A 236 16.08 -12.04 -4.74
N LYS A 237 15.62 -13.28 -4.65
CA LYS A 237 16.02 -14.29 -5.64
C LYS A 237 15.29 -13.87 -6.90
N SER A 238 16.04 -13.21 -7.79
CA SER A 238 15.61 -12.92 -9.14
C SER A 238 14.94 -14.16 -9.71
N LEU A 239 13.68 -14.04 -10.05
CA LEU A 239 13.04 -14.98 -10.98
C LEU A 239 13.80 -14.84 -12.31
N SER A 240 14.76 -15.73 -12.51
CA SER A 240 15.42 -15.98 -13.80
C SER A 240 14.46 -16.77 -14.71
#